data_d52e682e040de9f535de973d7ad8f288
#
_entry.id   d52e682e040de9f535de973d7ad8f288
#
_cell.length_a   1.000
_cell.length_b   1.000
_cell.length_c   1.000
_cell.angle_alpha   90.00
_cell.angle_beta   90.00
_cell.angle_gamma   90.00
#
_symmetry.space_group_name_H-M   'P 1'
#
loop_
_entity.id
_entity.type
_entity.pdbx_description
1 polymer ?
#
loop_
_entity_poly.entity_id
_entity_poly.type
_entity_poly.pdbx_seq_one_letter_code
_entity_poly.pdbx_strand_id
1 'polypeptide(L)'
;MKKLFTLFLSLIYLTSCKSQKLQDGDIIFQTSRSSQSSMIQTVTGSNLTHCGIIFYKNSKPYVFEAVNPVKLTPLNQWIARGVGGKYKVVRLKYVLQDNHKEIMFNYAKRQLGKQYDLKFEWSDNKMYCSELVWKIYRSSGYTLSDPKTFSEYDLTNGIVKNEIKRRYGSSINMNEKIVSPVDLYNSPIARTIYSNY
;
A
#
# COMPACT_ATOMS: atom_id res chain seq x y z
N MET A 1 3.34 -50.79 46.65
CA MET A 1 4.00 -49.89 45.69
C MET A 1 2.90 -49.15 44.90
N LYS A 2 2.59 -47.90 45.29
CA LYS A 2 1.54 -47.08 44.57
C LYS A 2 2.27 -46.24 43.53
N LYS A 3 1.97 -46.47 42.23
CA LYS A 3 2.47 -45.64 41.13
C LYS A 3 1.63 -44.38 41.04
N LEU A 4 2.26 -43.24 41.29
CA LEU A 4 1.69 -41.91 41.14
C LEU A 4 1.73 -41.56 39.65
N PHE A 5 0.57 -41.41 39.00
CA PHE A 5 0.45 -41.01 37.59
C PHE A 5 0.29 -39.47 37.59
N THR A 6 1.38 -38.77 37.24
CA THR A 6 1.36 -37.32 37.14
C THR A 6 0.81 -36.94 35.75
N LEU A 7 -0.40 -36.43 35.73
CA LEU A 7 -1.07 -35.92 34.51
C LEU A 7 -0.50 -34.53 34.18
N PHE A 8 0.33 -34.46 33.14
CA PHE A 8 0.81 -33.18 32.60
C PHE A 8 -0.29 -32.55 31.74
N LEU A 9 -1.00 -31.56 32.31
CA LEU A 9 -1.99 -30.76 31.57
C LEU A 9 -1.24 -29.69 30.78
N SER A 10 -0.95 -29.96 29.49
CA SER A 10 -0.39 -28.95 28.57
C SER A 10 -1.46 -27.92 28.22
N LEU A 11 -1.34 -26.73 28.80
CA LEU A 11 -2.19 -25.58 28.49
C LEU A 11 -1.82 -25.06 27.10
N ILE A 12 -2.59 -25.43 26.08
CA ILE A 12 -2.45 -24.90 24.72
C ILE A 12 -3.03 -23.47 24.76
N TYR A 13 -2.14 -22.47 24.80
CA TYR A 13 -2.50 -21.07 24.58
C TYR A 13 -2.87 -20.89 23.09
N LEU A 14 -4.17 -20.98 22.79
CA LEU A 14 -4.70 -20.50 21.52
C LEU A 14 -4.59 -18.98 21.51
N THR A 15 -3.49 -18.46 20.95
CA THR A 15 -3.39 -17.03 20.63
C THR A 15 -4.41 -16.72 19.53
N SER A 16 -5.61 -16.36 19.92
CA SER A 16 -6.62 -15.81 19.00
C SER A 16 -6.03 -14.55 18.39
N CYS A 17 -5.64 -14.61 17.11
CA CYS A 17 -5.27 -13.46 16.34
C CYS A 17 -6.54 -12.60 16.12
N LYS A 18 -6.88 -11.77 17.13
CA LYS A 18 -7.96 -10.79 16.98
C LYS A 18 -7.57 -9.86 15.84
N SER A 19 -8.28 -9.96 14.72
CA SER A 19 -8.20 -8.96 13.65
C SER A 19 -8.34 -7.58 14.26
N GLN A 20 -7.27 -6.77 14.19
CA GLN A 20 -7.32 -5.44 14.75
C GLN A 20 -8.31 -4.60 13.94
N LYS A 21 -9.21 -3.87 14.63
CA LYS A 21 -10.13 -2.94 13.97
C LYS A 21 -9.34 -1.93 13.14
N LEU A 22 -9.73 -1.75 11.87
CA LEU A 22 -9.14 -0.76 10.97
C LEU A 22 -9.34 0.66 11.52
N GLN A 23 -8.41 1.55 11.19
CA GLN A 23 -8.40 2.95 11.65
C GLN A 23 -8.07 3.90 10.50
N ASP A 24 -8.39 5.18 10.69
CA ASP A 24 -7.93 6.23 9.80
C ASP A 24 -6.41 6.25 9.73
N GLY A 25 -5.88 6.32 8.51
CA GLY A 25 -4.45 6.29 8.26
C GLY A 25 -3.87 4.89 8.06
N ASP A 26 -4.59 3.78 8.27
CA ASP A 26 -4.08 2.46 7.90
C ASP A 26 -3.81 2.39 6.40
N ILE A 27 -2.68 1.79 6.01
CA ILE A 27 -2.35 1.58 4.60
C ILE A 27 -2.76 0.17 4.21
N ILE A 28 -3.52 0.06 3.13
CA ILE A 28 -4.01 -1.22 2.60
C ILE A 28 -3.36 -1.53 1.25
N PHE A 29 -3.03 -2.81 1.03
CA PHE A 29 -2.30 -3.30 -0.14
C PHE A 29 -2.99 -4.52 -0.73
N GLN A 30 -2.94 -4.65 -2.06
CA GLN A 30 -3.43 -5.83 -2.79
C GLN A 30 -2.65 -6.07 -4.08
N THR A 31 -2.84 -7.27 -4.66
CA THR A 31 -2.49 -7.52 -6.05
C THR A 31 -3.61 -6.98 -6.93
N SER A 32 -3.32 -5.99 -7.76
CA SER A 32 -4.26 -5.41 -8.72
C SER A 32 -4.47 -6.34 -9.93
N ARG A 33 -5.65 -6.29 -10.54
CA ARG A 33 -5.93 -6.91 -11.84
C ARG A 33 -5.62 -5.98 -13.02
N SER A 34 -4.99 -4.83 -12.78
CA SER A 34 -4.62 -3.89 -13.83
C SER A 34 -3.51 -4.45 -14.74
N SER A 35 -3.44 -3.95 -15.96
CA SER A 35 -2.39 -4.32 -16.93
C SER A 35 -0.97 -3.99 -16.47
N GLN A 36 -0.81 -3.12 -15.46
CA GLN A 36 0.48 -2.76 -14.88
C GLN A 36 0.97 -3.77 -13.84
N SER A 37 0.07 -4.62 -13.33
CA SER A 37 0.36 -5.45 -12.15
C SER A 37 1.54 -6.38 -12.39
N SER A 38 1.62 -7.04 -13.55
CA SER A 38 2.72 -7.95 -13.89
C SER A 38 4.08 -7.24 -13.98
N MET A 39 4.12 -6.04 -14.55
CA MET A 39 5.35 -5.22 -14.57
C MET A 39 5.79 -4.87 -13.15
N ILE A 40 4.87 -4.36 -12.33
CA ILE A 40 5.18 -3.99 -10.93
C ILE A 40 5.67 -5.20 -10.14
N GLN A 41 5.03 -6.37 -10.31
CA GLN A 41 5.49 -7.61 -9.67
C GLN A 41 6.91 -7.99 -10.09
N THR A 42 7.19 -7.92 -11.39
CA THR A 42 8.50 -8.28 -11.94
C THR A 42 9.59 -7.37 -11.41
N VAL A 43 9.36 -6.05 -11.43
CA VAL A 43 10.35 -5.04 -11.00
C VAL A 43 10.58 -5.07 -9.49
N THR A 44 9.54 -5.33 -8.71
CA THR A 44 9.62 -5.24 -7.24
C THR A 44 9.80 -6.59 -6.54
N GLY A 45 9.67 -7.72 -7.26
CA GLY A 45 9.67 -9.06 -6.68
C GLY A 45 8.51 -9.29 -5.70
N SER A 46 7.40 -8.51 -5.80
CA SER A 46 6.31 -8.54 -4.83
C SER A 46 4.94 -8.62 -5.49
N ASN A 47 4.02 -9.35 -4.85
CA ASN A 47 2.62 -9.40 -5.27
C ASN A 47 1.82 -8.14 -4.88
N LEU A 48 2.39 -7.22 -4.11
CA LEU A 48 1.73 -5.99 -3.71
C LEU A 48 1.89 -4.94 -4.81
N THR A 49 0.87 -4.78 -5.65
CA THR A 49 0.95 -3.93 -6.85
C THR A 49 0.02 -2.71 -6.80
N HIS A 50 -0.80 -2.60 -5.75
CA HIS A 50 -1.68 -1.48 -5.53
C HIS A 50 -1.85 -1.21 -4.04
N CYS A 51 -2.03 0.07 -3.69
CA CYS A 51 -2.24 0.48 -2.30
C CYS A 51 -3.14 1.72 -2.22
N GLY A 52 -3.60 1.99 -1.00
CA GLY A 52 -4.35 3.18 -0.62
C GLY A 52 -4.37 3.36 0.88
N ILE A 53 -5.03 4.41 1.35
CA ILE A 53 -5.17 4.73 2.78
C ILE A 53 -6.63 4.60 3.18
N ILE A 54 -6.85 3.98 4.34
CA ILE A 54 -8.19 3.84 4.93
C ILE A 54 -8.57 5.15 5.63
N PHE A 55 -9.74 5.67 5.29
CA PHE A 55 -10.41 6.74 6.00
C PHE A 55 -11.87 6.37 6.26
N TYR A 56 -12.38 6.77 7.41
CA TYR A 56 -13.78 6.59 7.76
C TYR A 56 -14.60 7.82 7.36
N LYS A 57 -15.74 7.60 6.71
CA LYS A 57 -16.75 8.61 6.41
C LYS A 57 -18.11 8.08 6.89
N ASN A 58 -18.78 8.80 7.77
CA ASN A 58 -20.05 8.37 8.38
C ASN A 58 -19.96 6.94 8.95
N SER A 59 -18.93 6.67 9.73
CA SER A 59 -18.61 5.37 10.35
C SER A 59 -18.40 4.20 9.39
N LYS A 60 -18.26 4.45 8.08
CA LYS A 60 -17.97 3.44 7.05
C LYS A 60 -16.54 3.59 6.54
N PRO A 61 -15.78 2.49 6.39
CA PRO A 61 -14.42 2.55 5.87
C PRO A 61 -14.40 2.71 4.34
N TYR A 62 -13.55 3.61 3.88
CA TYR A 62 -13.21 3.83 2.48
C TYR A 62 -11.71 3.75 2.28
N VAL A 63 -11.27 3.44 1.08
CA VAL A 63 -9.88 3.52 0.67
C VAL A 63 -9.72 4.75 -0.22
N PHE A 64 -8.87 5.67 0.21
CA PHE A 64 -8.40 6.77 -0.62
C PHE A 64 -7.29 6.25 -1.51
N GLU A 65 -7.49 6.27 -2.82
CA GLU A 65 -6.59 5.62 -3.78
C GLU A 65 -6.40 6.42 -5.06
N ALA A 66 -5.20 6.31 -5.64
CA ALA A 66 -5.00 6.72 -7.01
C ALA A 66 -5.39 5.58 -7.95
N VAL A 67 -6.45 5.82 -8.65
CA VAL A 67 -6.92 5.14 -9.85
C VAL A 67 -7.26 6.22 -10.86
N ASN A 68 -7.94 5.95 -11.92
CA ASN A 68 -8.33 6.98 -12.87
C ASN A 68 -9.83 7.33 -12.73
N PRO A 69 -10.18 8.47 -12.10
CA PRO A 69 -9.34 9.41 -11.33
C PRO A 69 -9.11 9.00 -9.87
N VAL A 70 -8.27 9.78 -9.13
CA VAL A 70 -8.11 9.67 -7.68
C VAL A 70 -9.45 9.80 -6.98
N LYS A 71 -9.79 8.88 -6.09
CA LYS A 71 -11.10 8.84 -5.42
C LYS A 71 -11.09 8.11 -4.08
N LEU A 72 -12.24 8.19 -3.39
CA LEU A 72 -12.62 7.35 -2.26
C LEU A 72 -13.42 6.15 -2.79
N THR A 73 -12.96 4.95 -2.50
CA THR A 73 -13.65 3.70 -2.85
C THR A 73 -14.12 3.00 -1.58
N PRO A 74 -15.38 2.56 -1.46
CA PRO A 74 -15.82 1.75 -0.34
C PRO A 74 -14.91 0.53 -0.15
N LEU A 75 -14.52 0.23 1.10
CA LEU A 75 -13.52 -0.82 1.40
C LEU A 75 -13.87 -2.18 0.76
N ASN A 76 -15.13 -2.60 0.86
CA ASN A 76 -15.58 -3.88 0.28
C ASN A 76 -15.41 -3.93 -1.25
N GLN A 77 -15.70 -2.84 -1.95
CA GLN A 77 -15.51 -2.73 -3.41
C GLN A 77 -14.03 -2.73 -3.76
N TRP A 78 -13.19 -2.07 -2.94
CA TRP A 78 -11.76 -2.06 -3.12
C TRP A 78 -11.17 -3.48 -2.99
N ILE A 79 -11.54 -4.21 -1.94
CA ILE A 79 -11.11 -5.61 -1.71
C ILE A 79 -11.56 -6.52 -2.87
N ALA A 80 -12.80 -6.40 -3.31
CA ALA A 80 -13.35 -7.24 -4.38
C ALA A 80 -12.63 -7.08 -5.73
N ARG A 81 -11.99 -5.93 -5.99
CA ARG A 81 -11.17 -5.69 -7.20
C ARG A 81 -9.82 -6.40 -7.18
N GLY A 82 -9.31 -6.74 -6.01
CA GLY A 82 -8.04 -7.43 -5.87
C GLY A 82 -8.12 -8.89 -6.33
N VAL A 83 -6.96 -9.46 -6.60
CA VAL A 83 -6.84 -10.89 -6.96
C VAL A 83 -7.22 -11.73 -5.73
N GLY A 84 -8.24 -12.57 -5.88
CA GLY A 84 -8.73 -13.45 -4.81
C GLY A 84 -9.29 -12.75 -3.58
N GLY A 85 -9.57 -11.43 -3.64
CA GLY A 85 -10.00 -10.65 -2.47
C GLY A 85 -8.94 -10.58 -1.36
N LYS A 86 -7.67 -10.88 -1.69
CA LYS A 86 -6.57 -10.88 -0.74
C LYS A 86 -6.02 -9.46 -0.54
N TYR A 87 -5.71 -9.14 0.72
CA TYR A 87 -5.13 -7.85 1.07
C TYR A 87 -4.29 -7.92 2.34
N LYS A 88 -3.40 -6.97 2.50
CA LYS A 88 -2.62 -6.72 3.72
C LYS A 88 -2.88 -5.32 4.21
N VAL A 89 -2.78 -5.13 5.52
CA VAL A 89 -2.89 -3.81 6.14
C VAL A 89 -1.70 -3.58 7.04
N VAL A 90 -1.09 -2.41 6.90
CA VAL A 90 -0.08 -1.94 7.85
C VAL A 90 -0.55 -0.68 8.55
N ARG A 91 -0.05 -0.48 9.75
CA ARG A 91 -0.30 0.68 10.61
C ARG A 91 1.03 1.23 11.11
N LEU A 92 1.11 2.54 11.28
CA LEU A 92 2.26 3.14 11.96
C LEU A 92 2.47 2.50 13.33
N LYS A 93 3.73 2.35 13.72
CA LYS A 93 4.11 1.94 15.09
C LYS A 93 3.79 3.02 16.13
N TYR A 94 3.60 4.26 15.67
CA TYR A 94 3.24 5.43 16.47
C TYR A 94 1.73 5.71 16.36
N VAL A 95 1.18 6.30 17.40
CA VAL A 95 -0.21 6.73 17.41
C VAL A 95 -0.34 8.00 16.56
N LEU A 96 -1.14 7.92 15.48
CA LEU A 96 -1.54 9.10 14.72
C LEU A 96 -2.50 9.94 15.58
N GLN A 97 -2.06 11.13 15.96
CA GLN A 97 -2.91 12.11 16.63
C GLN A 97 -3.97 12.63 15.67
N ASP A 98 -5.07 13.17 16.18
CA ASP A 98 -6.19 13.61 15.35
C ASP A 98 -5.79 14.76 14.40
N ASN A 99 -4.92 15.67 14.83
CA ASN A 99 -4.35 16.70 13.96
C ASN A 99 -3.58 16.12 12.76
N HIS A 100 -2.81 15.03 12.94
CA HIS A 100 -2.11 14.37 11.84
C HIS A 100 -3.12 13.74 10.85
N LYS A 101 -4.15 13.08 11.36
CA LYS A 101 -5.22 12.49 10.53
C LYS A 101 -5.94 13.56 9.72
N GLU A 102 -6.23 14.71 10.34
CA GLU A 102 -6.86 15.84 9.67
C GLU A 102 -5.98 16.42 8.55
N ILE A 103 -4.68 16.64 8.81
CA ILE A 103 -3.71 17.08 7.81
C ILE A 103 -3.66 16.10 6.64
N MET A 104 -3.53 14.80 6.92
CA MET A 104 -3.51 13.74 5.92
C MET A 104 -4.78 13.73 5.08
N PHE A 105 -5.95 13.80 5.72
CA PHE A 105 -7.24 13.81 5.03
C PHE A 105 -7.43 15.06 4.17
N ASN A 106 -7.05 16.23 4.68
CA ASN A 106 -7.13 17.49 3.94
C ASN A 106 -6.16 17.49 2.74
N TYR A 107 -4.96 16.94 2.89
CA TYR A 107 -4.06 16.74 1.75
C TYR A 107 -4.68 15.80 0.71
N ALA A 108 -5.18 14.64 1.15
CA ALA A 108 -5.84 13.65 0.30
C ALA A 108 -7.00 14.27 -0.49
N LYS A 109 -7.89 15.02 0.17
CA LYS A 109 -9.02 15.69 -0.48
C LYS A 109 -8.61 16.60 -1.64
N ARG A 110 -7.48 17.30 -1.53
CA ARG A 110 -6.97 18.14 -2.62
C ARG A 110 -6.48 17.35 -3.83
N GLN A 111 -6.25 16.04 -3.69
CA GLN A 111 -5.84 15.17 -4.79
C GLN A 111 -7.03 14.56 -5.55
N LEU A 112 -8.27 14.68 -5.02
CA LEU A 112 -9.47 14.11 -5.67
C LEU A 112 -9.60 14.61 -7.12
N GLY A 113 -9.94 13.68 -8.00
CA GLY A 113 -10.16 13.97 -9.42
C GLY A 113 -8.89 14.02 -10.28
N LYS A 114 -7.69 13.98 -9.68
CA LYS A 114 -6.44 13.91 -10.45
C LYS A 114 -6.37 12.61 -11.25
N GLN A 115 -5.81 12.71 -12.45
CA GLN A 115 -5.62 11.57 -13.33
C GLN A 115 -4.55 10.63 -12.77
N TYR A 116 -4.66 9.32 -13.09
CA TYR A 116 -3.63 8.36 -12.75
C TYR A 116 -2.37 8.60 -13.59
N ASP A 117 -1.21 8.56 -12.93
CA ASP A 117 0.07 8.68 -13.61
C ASP A 117 0.57 7.31 -14.09
N LEU A 118 0.48 7.07 -15.39
CA LEU A 118 1.01 5.87 -16.04
C LEU A 118 2.52 5.90 -16.24
N LYS A 119 3.14 7.06 -16.13
CA LYS A 119 4.59 7.24 -16.31
C LYS A 119 5.34 7.25 -14.99
N PHE A 120 4.64 7.21 -13.86
CA PHE A 120 5.25 7.27 -12.53
C PHE A 120 6.19 8.46 -12.34
N GLU A 121 5.86 9.60 -12.95
CA GLU A 121 6.60 10.84 -12.79
C GLU A 121 6.34 11.42 -11.38
N TRP A 122 7.39 11.95 -10.76
CA TRP A 122 7.26 12.58 -9.45
C TRP A 122 6.74 14.01 -9.59
N SER A 123 5.44 14.15 -9.81
CA SER A 123 4.78 15.43 -10.05
C SER A 123 3.53 15.58 -9.17
N ASP A 124 2.94 16.79 -9.17
CA ASP A 124 1.67 17.01 -8.49
C ASP A 124 0.47 17.08 -9.45
N ASN A 125 0.70 16.92 -10.76
CA ASN A 125 -0.36 17.02 -11.78
C ASN A 125 -1.18 15.73 -11.88
N LYS A 126 -0.50 14.60 -11.76
CA LYS A 126 -1.07 13.25 -11.77
C LYS A 126 -0.55 12.49 -10.56
N MET A 127 -1.18 11.35 -10.23
CA MET A 127 -0.77 10.55 -9.08
C MET A 127 -0.83 9.06 -9.41
N TYR A 128 0.20 8.30 -9.02
CA TYR A 128 0.09 6.85 -8.93
C TYR A 128 -0.11 6.41 -7.47
N CYS A 129 -0.49 5.16 -7.25
CA CYS A 129 -1.04 4.71 -5.95
C CYS A 129 -0.09 4.91 -4.76
N SER A 130 1.15 4.48 -4.90
CA SER A 130 2.13 4.56 -3.80
C SER A 130 2.68 5.97 -3.59
N GLU A 131 2.80 6.78 -4.65
CA GLU A 131 3.11 8.20 -4.54
C GLU A 131 2.06 8.95 -3.72
N LEU A 132 0.78 8.71 -4.03
CA LEU A 132 -0.33 9.32 -3.28
C LEU A 132 -0.24 9.00 -1.80
N VAL A 133 -0.06 7.73 -1.45
CA VAL A 133 0.08 7.28 -0.06
C VAL A 133 1.29 7.94 0.60
N TRP A 134 2.45 7.94 -0.08
CA TRP A 134 3.67 8.55 0.43
C TRP A 134 3.50 10.05 0.70
N LYS A 135 2.93 10.79 -0.26
CA LYS A 135 2.71 12.24 -0.13
C LYS A 135 1.70 12.58 0.96
N ILE A 136 0.65 11.79 1.13
CA ILE A 136 -0.31 11.98 2.22
C ILE A 136 0.39 11.85 3.57
N TYR A 137 1.21 10.82 3.78
CA TYR A 137 1.96 10.66 5.02
C TYR A 137 3.00 11.76 5.21
N ARG A 138 3.70 12.14 4.15
CA ARG A 138 4.69 13.21 4.17
C ARG A 138 4.07 14.56 4.57
N SER A 139 2.84 14.83 4.19
CA SER A 139 2.13 16.06 4.56
C SER A 139 1.94 16.23 6.07
N SER A 140 1.94 15.14 6.82
CA SER A 140 1.83 15.14 8.29
C SER A 140 3.17 14.86 9.00
N GLY A 141 4.30 14.96 8.27
CA GLY A 141 5.65 14.83 8.82
C GLY A 141 6.23 13.42 8.86
N TYR A 142 5.51 12.40 8.37
CA TYR A 142 6.00 11.01 8.34
C TYR A 142 6.61 10.67 6.98
N THR A 143 7.80 10.06 6.99
CA THR A 143 8.46 9.47 5.81
C THR A 143 8.36 7.96 5.91
N LEU A 144 7.54 7.33 5.05
CA LEU A 144 7.33 5.87 5.06
C LEU A 144 8.54 5.12 4.52
N SER A 145 9.18 5.65 3.48
CA SER A 145 10.38 5.12 2.84
C SER A 145 11.08 6.23 2.08
N ASP A 146 12.36 6.07 1.82
CA ASP A 146 13.07 6.95 0.88
C ASP A 146 12.67 6.57 -0.55
N PRO A 147 12.29 7.54 -1.40
CA PRO A 147 12.04 7.27 -2.80
C PRO A 147 13.33 6.80 -3.49
N LYS A 148 13.21 5.76 -4.31
CA LYS A 148 14.27 5.27 -5.19
C LYS A 148 14.25 5.98 -6.53
N THR A 149 15.22 5.72 -7.38
CA THR A 149 15.21 6.10 -8.80
C THR A 149 14.95 4.88 -9.69
N PHE A 150 14.57 5.09 -10.96
CA PHE A 150 14.43 3.97 -11.89
C PHE A 150 15.73 3.20 -12.07
N SER A 151 16.89 3.85 -11.92
CA SER A 151 18.22 3.21 -12.02
C SER A 151 18.48 2.15 -10.95
N GLU A 152 17.71 2.17 -9.83
CA GLU A 152 17.85 1.22 -8.73
C GLU A 152 16.99 -0.04 -8.90
N TYR A 153 16.22 -0.13 -10.00
CA TYR A 153 15.42 -1.31 -10.31
C TYR A 153 16.00 -2.08 -11.50
N ASP A 154 15.82 -3.41 -11.49
CA ASP A 154 16.13 -4.23 -12.67
C ASP A 154 15.03 -4.06 -13.73
N LEU A 155 15.35 -3.31 -14.76
CA LEU A 155 14.48 -3.04 -15.89
C LEU A 155 14.81 -3.91 -17.12
N THR A 156 15.67 -4.95 -16.97
CA THR A 156 16.16 -5.77 -18.10
C THR A 156 15.16 -6.82 -18.57
N ASN A 157 14.17 -7.19 -17.76
CA ASN A 157 13.15 -8.16 -18.10
C ASN A 157 12.33 -7.74 -19.34
N GLY A 158 12.00 -8.67 -20.21
CA GLY A 158 11.26 -8.40 -21.46
C GLY A 158 9.91 -7.74 -21.27
N ILE A 159 9.13 -8.16 -20.25
CA ILE A 159 7.83 -7.54 -19.91
C ILE A 159 8.02 -6.08 -19.53
N VAL A 160 9.04 -5.81 -18.70
CA VAL A 160 9.37 -4.46 -18.23
C VAL A 160 9.82 -3.58 -19.40
N LYS A 161 10.74 -4.05 -20.24
CA LYS A 161 11.22 -3.33 -21.43
C LYS A 161 10.11 -2.97 -22.39
N ASN A 162 9.19 -3.91 -22.66
CA ASN A 162 8.06 -3.66 -23.55
C ASN A 162 7.13 -2.59 -22.97
N GLU A 163 6.86 -2.63 -21.67
CA GLU A 163 5.99 -1.67 -21.01
C GLU A 163 6.64 -0.28 -20.94
N ILE A 164 7.95 -0.19 -20.68
CA ILE A 164 8.71 1.05 -20.74
C ILE A 164 8.63 1.65 -22.14
N LYS A 165 8.93 0.86 -23.19
CA LYS A 165 8.85 1.32 -24.58
C LYS A 165 7.45 1.84 -24.92
N ARG A 166 6.41 1.17 -24.46
CA ARG A 166 5.01 1.57 -24.69
C ARG A 166 4.64 2.90 -24.04
N ARG A 167 5.18 3.19 -22.83
CA ARG A 167 4.83 4.39 -22.02
C ARG A 167 5.71 5.60 -22.31
N TYR A 168 6.99 5.35 -22.46
CA TYR A 168 8.00 6.41 -22.55
C TYR A 168 8.61 6.57 -23.96
N GLY A 169 8.32 5.62 -24.87
CA GLY A 169 8.96 5.62 -26.20
C GLY A 169 10.43 5.21 -26.11
N SER A 170 11.31 6.08 -26.62
CA SER A 170 12.74 5.78 -26.74
C SER A 170 13.57 6.07 -25.49
N SER A 171 13.07 6.88 -24.56
CA SER A 171 13.86 7.29 -23.38
C SER A 171 13.03 7.41 -22.12
N ILE A 172 13.55 6.84 -21.05
CA ILE A 172 13.05 6.99 -19.68
C ILE A 172 14.08 7.79 -18.88
N ASN A 173 13.63 8.71 -18.04
CA ASN A 173 14.51 9.39 -17.09
C ASN A 173 14.89 8.42 -15.96
N MET A 174 16.09 7.85 -16.03
CA MET A 174 16.58 6.89 -15.03
C MET A 174 16.77 7.50 -13.64
N ASN A 175 16.86 8.83 -13.53
CA ASN A 175 16.97 9.55 -12.24
C ASN A 175 15.60 9.99 -11.68
N GLU A 176 14.49 9.66 -12.36
CA GLU A 176 13.16 9.95 -11.86
C GLU A 176 12.89 9.21 -10.55
N LYS A 177 12.40 9.95 -9.55
CA LYS A 177 12.07 9.38 -8.25
C LYS A 177 10.80 8.53 -8.34
N ILE A 178 10.82 7.40 -7.65
CA ILE A 178 9.70 6.48 -7.60
C ILE A 178 9.61 5.83 -6.22
N VAL A 179 8.41 5.51 -5.80
CA VAL A 179 8.14 4.70 -4.62
C VAL A 179 7.19 3.57 -5.00
N SER A 180 7.53 2.33 -4.67
CA SER A 180 6.68 1.18 -4.96
C SER A 180 5.75 0.84 -3.78
N PRO A 181 4.64 0.12 -4.01
CA PRO A 181 3.79 -0.37 -2.92
C PRO A 181 4.56 -1.21 -1.90
N VAL A 182 5.53 -2.03 -2.33
CA VAL A 182 6.32 -2.86 -1.42
C VAL A 182 7.29 -2.04 -0.58
N ASP A 183 7.82 -0.92 -1.08
CA ASP A 183 8.65 -0.02 -0.28
C ASP A 183 7.84 0.56 0.90
N LEU A 184 6.58 0.92 0.65
CA LEU A 184 5.66 1.39 1.69
C LEU A 184 5.26 0.27 2.67
N TYR A 185 5.04 -0.94 2.16
CA TYR A 185 4.73 -2.10 3.00
C TYR A 185 5.88 -2.44 3.96
N ASN A 186 7.11 -2.34 3.50
CA ASN A 186 8.33 -2.61 4.26
C ASN A 186 8.81 -1.39 5.09
N SER A 187 7.99 -0.37 5.22
CA SER A 187 8.32 0.82 6.02
C SER A 187 8.82 0.47 7.42
N PRO A 188 10.00 0.97 7.84
CA PRO A 188 10.54 0.68 9.18
C PRO A 188 9.68 1.26 10.31
N ILE A 189 8.83 2.25 10.00
CA ILE A 189 7.94 2.91 10.96
C ILE A 189 6.53 2.32 10.98
N ALA A 190 6.26 1.26 10.19
CA ALA A 190 4.96 0.59 10.15
C ALA A 190 5.06 -0.87 10.59
N ARG A 191 3.93 -1.48 10.91
CA ARG A 191 3.80 -2.91 11.22
C ARG A 191 2.56 -3.49 10.58
N THR A 192 2.63 -4.74 10.16
CA THR A 192 1.46 -5.47 9.65
C THR A 192 0.47 -5.71 10.79
N ILE A 193 -0.80 -5.37 10.54
CA ILE A 193 -1.92 -5.60 11.46
C ILE A 193 -2.93 -6.61 10.93
N TYR A 194 -2.89 -6.86 9.61
CA TYR A 194 -3.73 -7.86 8.96
C TYR A 194 -3.08 -8.39 7.69
N SER A 195 -3.27 -9.68 7.40
CA SER A 195 -2.91 -10.33 6.13
C SER A 195 -3.76 -11.58 5.94
N ASN A 196 -4.28 -11.77 4.71
CA ASN A 196 -4.90 -13.02 4.26
C ASN A 196 -4.25 -13.57 2.96
N TYR A 197 -2.97 -13.21 2.74
CA TYR A 197 -2.12 -13.78 1.69
C TYR A 197 -1.62 -15.15 2.08
#